data_3beecceda0a0c0968cc3989a24051be8
#
_entry.id   3beecceda0a0c0968cc3989a24051be8
#
_cell.length_a   1.000
_cell.length_b   1.000
_cell.length_c   1.000
_cell.angle_alpha   90.00
_cell.angle_beta   90.00
_cell.angle_gamma   90.00
#
_symmetry.space_group_name_H-M   'P 1'
#
loop_
_entity.id
_entity.type
_entity.pdbx_description
1 polymer ?
#
loop_
_entity_poly.entity_id
_entity_poly.type
_entity_poly.pdbx_seq_one_letter_code
_entity_poly.pdbx_strand_id
1 'polypeptide(L)'
;SVGYSLLRKYSDSIGIDRSFSIMDQRDILDAIEQAKKNLSPNISDLKSFPKAKTLYEILSRSVGSSKEIEKTVESRYAHFEDFIKEIKQISIEYQNIKKTNYLLDYDDLLTQSVRLLEEDEQLRVRISSNWLYLLVDEYQDTNRLQARMVRMLATGHDNVMAVGDDSQSIYSFRGANFQNIMEFP
;
A
#
# COMPACT_ATOMS: atom_id res chain seq x y z
N SER A 1 -12.08 4.97 5.77
CA SER A 1 -10.80 5.70 5.61
C SER A 1 -10.94 6.78 4.54
N VAL A 2 -10.08 7.79 4.58
CA VAL A 2 -10.05 8.88 3.58
C VAL A 2 -9.87 8.30 2.18
N GLY A 3 -8.91 7.39 1.99
CA GLY A 3 -8.66 6.75 0.69
C GLY A 3 -9.90 6.05 0.12
N TYR A 4 -10.63 5.30 0.94
CA TYR A 4 -11.88 4.67 0.51
C TYR A 4 -12.89 5.69 -0.01
N SER A 5 -13.11 6.78 0.75
CA SER A 5 -14.07 7.82 0.37
C SER A 5 -13.66 8.52 -0.93
N LEU A 6 -12.38 8.78 -1.14
CA LEU A 6 -11.84 9.35 -2.37
C LEU A 6 -12.08 8.42 -3.57
N LEU A 7 -11.71 7.15 -3.44
CA LEU A 7 -11.87 6.18 -4.53
C LEU A 7 -13.34 5.93 -4.87
N ARG A 8 -14.23 5.80 -3.87
CA ARG A 8 -15.67 5.67 -4.14
C ARG A 8 -16.24 6.83 -4.94
N LYS A 9 -15.69 8.02 -4.79
CA LYS A 9 -16.19 9.22 -5.45
C LYS A 9 -15.53 9.51 -6.80
N TYR A 10 -14.27 9.18 -6.95
CA TYR A 10 -13.47 9.69 -8.06
C TYR A 10 -12.67 8.63 -8.83
N SER A 11 -12.74 7.35 -8.49
CA SER A 11 -11.89 6.30 -9.06
C SER A 11 -12.04 6.08 -10.58
N ASP A 12 -13.16 6.49 -11.17
CA ASP A 12 -13.38 6.39 -12.63
C ASP A 12 -12.31 7.16 -13.41
N SER A 13 -11.82 8.30 -12.87
CA SER A 13 -10.80 9.10 -13.53
C SER A 13 -9.45 8.37 -13.69
N ILE A 14 -9.21 7.36 -12.89
CA ILE A 14 -8.01 6.51 -12.96
C ILE A 14 -8.32 5.07 -13.44
N GLY A 15 -9.53 4.86 -14.01
CA GLY A 15 -9.92 3.58 -14.60
C GLY A 15 -10.25 2.47 -13.59
N ILE A 16 -10.61 2.82 -12.36
CA ILE A 16 -11.08 1.87 -11.34
C ILE A 16 -12.59 1.98 -11.22
N ASP A 17 -13.28 0.86 -11.38
CA ASP A 17 -14.72 0.76 -11.22
C ASP A 17 -15.13 1.10 -9.78
N ARG A 18 -16.12 1.99 -9.62
CA ARG A 18 -16.62 2.39 -8.29
C ARG A 18 -17.30 1.26 -7.51
N SER A 19 -17.70 0.19 -8.18
CA SER A 19 -18.33 -0.97 -7.53
C SER A 19 -17.33 -1.88 -6.82
N PHE A 20 -16.03 -1.56 -6.83
CA PHE A 20 -14.99 -2.38 -6.20
C PHE A 20 -15.35 -2.83 -4.79
N SER A 21 -14.96 -4.04 -4.42
CA SER A 21 -15.08 -4.55 -3.06
C SER A 21 -13.73 -4.49 -2.34
N ILE A 22 -13.79 -4.30 -1.01
CA ILE A 22 -12.58 -4.34 -0.19
C ILE A 22 -12.39 -5.75 0.33
N MET A 23 -11.18 -6.28 0.14
CA MET A 23 -10.78 -7.58 0.65
C MET A 23 -10.49 -7.51 2.15
N ASP A 24 -10.99 -8.47 2.88
CA ASP A 24 -10.55 -8.71 4.24
C ASP A 24 -9.24 -9.54 4.26
N GLN A 25 -8.72 -9.81 5.46
CA GLN A 25 -7.47 -10.56 5.58
C GLN A 25 -7.57 -12.00 5.03
N ARG A 26 -8.73 -12.64 5.12
CA ARG A 26 -8.95 -13.97 4.60
C ARG A 26 -9.00 -13.96 3.08
N ASP A 27 -9.74 -13.02 2.49
CA ASP A 27 -9.82 -12.83 1.05
C ASP A 27 -8.42 -12.61 0.44
N ILE A 28 -7.59 -11.80 1.09
CA ILE A 28 -6.20 -11.52 0.69
C ILE A 28 -5.38 -12.82 0.64
N LEU A 29 -5.42 -13.61 1.71
CA LEU A 29 -4.65 -14.84 1.80
C LEU A 29 -5.15 -15.88 0.79
N ASP A 30 -6.45 -16.01 0.59
CA ASP A 30 -7.05 -16.90 -0.39
C ASP A 30 -6.66 -16.51 -1.82
N ALA A 31 -6.66 -15.22 -2.15
CA ALA A 31 -6.23 -14.73 -3.46
C ALA A 31 -4.72 -14.96 -3.72
N ILE A 32 -3.87 -14.83 -2.70
CA ILE A 32 -2.45 -15.14 -2.82
C ILE A 32 -2.22 -16.65 -3.00
N GLU A 33 -2.94 -17.50 -2.27
CA GLU A 33 -2.88 -18.94 -2.48
C GLU A 33 -3.37 -19.34 -3.88
N GLN A 34 -4.39 -18.67 -4.40
CA GLN A 34 -4.84 -18.86 -5.78
C GLN A 34 -3.76 -18.43 -6.78
N ALA A 35 -3.11 -17.26 -6.58
CA ALA A 35 -2.02 -16.80 -7.43
C ALA A 35 -0.85 -17.79 -7.45
N LYS A 36 -0.49 -18.37 -6.30
CA LYS A 36 0.53 -19.44 -6.21
C LYS A 36 0.14 -20.65 -7.05
N LYS A 37 -1.10 -21.13 -6.93
CA LYS A 37 -1.59 -22.31 -7.67
C LYS A 37 -1.63 -22.08 -9.17
N ASN A 38 -2.02 -20.88 -9.60
CA ASN A 38 -2.10 -20.54 -11.03
C ASN A 38 -0.71 -20.55 -11.69
N LEU A 39 0.34 -20.18 -10.98
CA LEU A 39 1.69 -20.08 -11.54
C LEU A 39 2.44 -21.41 -11.54
N SER A 40 2.38 -22.16 -10.47
CA SER A 40 3.06 -23.44 -10.38
C SER A 40 2.56 -24.28 -9.21
N PRO A 41 1.82 -25.35 -9.47
CA PRO A 41 1.39 -26.28 -8.43
C PRO A 41 2.58 -26.85 -7.62
N ASN A 42 3.72 -27.06 -8.27
CA ASN A 42 4.89 -27.67 -7.66
C ASN A 42 5.63 -26.74 -6.67
N ILE A 43 5.55 -25.41 -6.84
CA ILE A 43 6.18 -24.45 -5.93
C ILE A 43 5.39 -24.36 -4.62
N SER A 44 4.07 -24.50 -4.68
CA SER A 44 3.20 -24.47 -3.49
C SER A 44 3.60 -25.53 -2.46
N ASP A 45 4.16 -26.64 -2.90
CA ASP A 45 4.48 -27.80 -2.06
C ASP A 45 5.92 -27.77 -1.49
N LEU A 46 6.74 -26.83 -1.91
CA LEU A 46 8.07 -26.65 -1.36
C LEU A 46 7.99 -26.11 0.07
N LYS A 47 8.42 -26.88 1.05
CA LYS A 47 8.45 -26.49 2.48
C LYS A 47 9.25 -25.20 2.74
N SER A 48 10.21 -24.89 1.88
CA SER A 48 11.07 -23.70 1.96
C SER A 48 10.45 -22.46 1.32
N PHE A 49 9.38 -22.59 0.55
CA PHE A 49 8.71 -21.46 -0.11
C PHE A 49 7.86 -20.66 0.89
N PRO A 50 7.80 -19.30 0.79
CA PRO A 50 7.03 -18.51 1.71
C PRO A 50 5.52 -18.83 1.66
N LYS A 51 4.88 -18.88 2.84
CA LYS A 51 3.42 -19.03 2.96
C LYS A 51 2.71 -17.76 2.51
N ALA A 52 1.40 -17.86 2.20
CA ALA A 52 0.60 -16.71 1.74
C ALA A 52 0.72 -15.49 2.68
N LYS A 53 0.69 -15.69 3.98
CA LYS A 53 0.87 -14.60 4.95
C LYS A 53 2.22 -13.89 4.79
N THR A 54 3.30 -14.64 4.66
CA THR A 54 4.64 -14.08 4.47
C THR A 54 4.77 -13.38 3.12
N LEU A 55 4.17 -13.95 2.06
CA LEU A 55 4.11 -13.30 0.75
C LEU A 55 3.39 -11.95 0.84
N TYR A 56 2.21 -11.91 1.47
CA TYR A 56 1.52 -10.65 1.67
C TYR A 56 2.34 -9.63 2.46
N GLU A 57 3.02 -10.07 3.53
CA GLU A 57 3.91 -9.19 4.31
C GLU A 57 5.06 -8.61 3.47
N ILE A 58 5.66 -9.41 2.56
CA ILE A 58 6.70 -8.96 1.62
C ILE A 58 6.10 -7.91 0.66
N LEU A 59 4.96 -8.21 0.04
CA LEU A 59 4.31 -7.32 -0.92
C LEU A 59 3.88 -6.00 -0.27
N SER A 60 3.17 -6.07 0.85
CA SER A 60 2.70 -4.90 1.60
C SER A 60 3.86 -4.02 2.08
N ARG A 61 4.96 -4.63 2.54
CA ARG A 61 6.17 -3.90 2.94
C ARG A 61 6.85 -3.22 1.76
N SER A 62 6.94 -3.89 0.61
CA SER A 62 7.47 -3.33 -0.63
C SER A 62 6.69 -2.06 -1.02
N VAL A 63 5.36 -2.16 -1.02
CA VAL A 63 4.45 -1.04 -1.29
C VAL A 63 4.64 0.09 -0.27
N GLY A 64 4.53 -0.20 1.02
CA GLY A 64 4.59 0.81 2.09
C GLY A 64 5.93 1.54 2.16
N SER A 65 7.04 0.86 1.84
CA SER A 65 8.38 1.46 1.80
C SER A 65 8.73 2.08 0.44
N SER A 66 7.88 1.93 -0.57
CA SER A 66 8.14 2.32 -1.97
C SER A 66 9.46 1.73 -2.50
N LYS A 67 9.72 0.46 -2.17
CA LYS A 67 10.91 -0.28 -2.61
C LYS A 67 10.51 -1.45 -3.50
N GLU A 68 11.41 -1.85 -4.39
CA GLU A 68 11.27 -3.06 -5.17
C GLU A 68 11.21 -4.31 -4.29
N ILE A 69 10.50 -5.35 -4.76
CA ILE A 69 10.35 -6.62 -4.05
C ILE A 69 11.72 -7.23 -3.73
N GLU A 70 12.66 -7.20 -4.68
CA GLU A 70 14.03 -7.69 -4.50
C GLU A 70 14.70 -7.07 -3.28
N LYS A 71 14.72 -5.73 -3.22
CA LYS A 71 15.34 -4.99 -2.11
C LYS A 71 14.67 -5.27 -0.77
N THR A 72 13.36 -5.53 -0.81
CA THR A 72 12.60 -5.90 0.38
C THR A 72 12.97 -7.30 0.86
N VAL A 73 13.09 -8.26 -0.07
CA VAL A 73 13.50 -9.64 0.23
C VAL A 73 14.95 -9.66 0.74
N GLU A 74 15.89 -9.09 0.02
CA GLU A 74 17.31 -9.00 0.40
C GLU A 74 17.52 -8.41 1.80
N SER A 75 16.77 -7.34 2.14
CA SER A 75 16.99 -6.62 3.39
C SER A 75 16.31 -7.25 4.61
N ARG A 76 15.22 -8.01 4.43
CA ARG A 76 14.37 -8.47 5.54
C ARG A 76 13.98 -9.95 5.50
N TYR A 77 14.10 -10.57 4.33
CA TYR A 77 13.67 -11.94 4.07
C TYR A 77 14.73 -12.70 3.27
N ALA A 78 16.03 -12.48 3.57
CA ALA A 78 17.17 -13.00 2.81
C ALA A 78 17.11 -14.52 2.56
N HIS A 79 16.49 -15.29 3.47
CA HIS A 79 16.28 -16.72 3.31
C HIS A 79 15.30 -17.10 2.18
N PHE A 80 14.66 -16.12 1.51
CA PHE A 80 13.82 -16.30 0.34
C PHE A 80 14.41 -15.70 -0.94
N GLU A 81 15.70 -15.30 -0.94
CA GLU A 81 16.36 -14.69 -2.10
C GLU A 81 16.27 -15.56 -3.35
N ASP A 82 16.41 -16.87 -3.20
CA ASP A 82 16.32 -17.84 -4.31
C ASP A 82 14.94 -17.86 -4.98
N PHE A 83 13.92 -17.30 -4.34
CA PHE A 83 12.53 -17.28 -4.82
C PHE A 83 12.05 -15.89 -5.29
N ILE A 84 12.93 -14.91 -5.42
CA ILE A 84 12.55 -13.53 -5.80
C ILE A 84 11.75 -13.51 -7.10
N LYS A 85 12.17 -14.31 -8.09
CA LYS A 85 11.48 -14.40 -9.38
C LYS A 85 10.03 -14.87 -9.24
N GLU A 86 9.84 -15.92 -8.47
CA GLU A 86 8.50 -16.50 -8.21
C GLU A 86 7.65 -15.56 -7.38
N ILE A 87 8.20 -14.90 -6.38
CA ILE A 87 7.51 -13.90 -5.56
C ILE A 87 7.00 -12.75 -6.44
N LYS A 88 7.82 -12.28 -7.39
CA LYS A 88 7.39 -11.24 -8.37
C LYS A 88 6.28 -11.73 -9.28
N GLN A 89 6.35 -12.95 -9.77
CA GLN A 89 5.30 -13.53 -10.60
C GLN A 89 3.99 -13.68 -9.82
N ILE A 90 4.05 -14.12 -8.56
CA ILE A 90 2.88 -14.19 -7.68
C ILE A 90 2.30 -12.80 -7.44
N SER A 91 3.15 -11.79 -7.24
CA SER A 91 2.69 -10.40 -7.11
C SER A 91 1.88 -9.95 -8.32
N ILE A 92 2.37 -10.21 -9.54
CA ILE A 92 1.67 -9.86 -10.78
C ILE A 92 0.33 -10.59 -10.87
N GLU A 93 0.32 -11.89 -10.60
CA GLU A 93 -0.90 -12.70 -10.66
C GLU A 93 -1.93 -12.29 -9.59
N TYR A 94 -1.46 -11.97 -8.39
CA TYR A 94 -2.31 -11.41 -7.33
C TYR A 94 -2.98 -10.09 -7.76
N GLN A 95 -2.23 -9.19 -8.40
CA GLN A 95 -2.81 -7.96 -8.96
C GLN A 95 -3.82 -8.25 -10.08
N ASN A 96 -3.57 -9.25 -10.94
CA ASN A 96 -4.50 -9.67 -11.99
C ASN A 96 -5.81 -10.20 -11.40
N ILE A 97 -5.73 -11.05 -10.37
CA ILE A 97 -6.90 -11.58 -9.65
C ILE A 97 -7.73 -10.43 -9.08
N LYS A 98 -7.11 -9.48 -8.40
CA LYS A 98 -7.80 -8.31 -7.86
C LYS A 98 -8.48 -7.50 -8.96
N LYS A 99 -7.76 -7.17 -10.02
CA LYS A 99 -8.28 -6.39 -11.14
C LYS A 99 -9.47 -7.06 -11.82
N THR A 100 -9.37 -8.36 -12.10
CA THR A 100 -10.43 -9.13 -12.79
C THR A 100 -11.71 -9.20 -11.96
N ASN A 101 -11.60 -9.22 -10.64
CA ASN A 101 -12.73 -9.37 -9.73
C ASN A 101 -13.17 -8.04 -9.09
N TYR A 102 -12.65 -6.90 -9.55
CA TYR A 102 -12.93 -5.56 -8.98
C TYR A 102 -12.67 -5.49 -7.47
N LEU A 103 -11.55 -6.06 -7.03
CA LEU A 103 -11.14 -6.13 -5.63
C LEU A 103 -10.00 -5.16 -5.35
N LEU A 104 -10.03 -4.54 -4.17
CA LEU A 104 -8.94 -3.74 -3.64
C LEU A 104 -8.61 -4.22 -2.22
N ASP A 105 -7.33 -4.34 -1.90
CA ASP A 105 -6.87 -4.50 -0.53
C ASP A 105 -6.55 -3.14 0.13
N TYR A 106 -6.08 -3.16 1.37
CA TYR A 106 -5.76 -1.92 2.09
C TYR A 106 -4.59 -1.15 1.49
N ASP A 107 -3.62 -1.84 0.90
CA ASP A 107 -2.48 -1.22 0.23
C ASP A 107 -2.93 -0.55 -1.08
N ASP A 108 -3.88 -1.16 -1.80
CA ASP A 108 -4.48 -0.56 -2.98
C ASP A 108 -5.27 0.71 -2.64
N LEU A 109 -6.02 0.72 -1.53
CA LEU A 109 -6.73 1.93 -1.12
C LEU A 109 -5.78 3.12 -0.95
N LEU A 110 -4.58 2.88 -0.45
CA LEU A 110 -3.58 3.91 -0.29
C LEU A 110 -2.90 4.26 -1.62
N THR A 111 -2.40 3.27 -2.34
CA THR A 111 -1.65 3.48 -3.60
C THR A 111 -2.52 4.12 -4.67
N GLN A 112 -3.76 3.65 -4.83
CA GLN A 112 -4.68 4.23 -5.82
C GLN A 112 -5.19 5.61 -5.42
N SER A 113 -5.32 5.91 -4.13
CA SER A 113 -5.64 7.27 -3.68
C SER A 113 -4.49 8.25 -3.96
N VAL A 114 -3.25 7.83 -3.71
CA VAL A 114 -2.06 8.63 -4.06
C VAL A 114 -2.01 8.85 -5.56
N ARG A 115 -2.17 7.79 -6.36
CA ARG A 115 -2.21 7.87 -7.82
C ARG A 115 -3.30 8.83 -8.33
N LEU A 116 -4.52 8.74 -7.78
CA LEU A 116 -5.62 9.64 -8.12
C LEU A 116 -5.26 11.12 -7.91
N LEU A 117 -4.64 11.42 -6.77
CA LEU A 117 -4.22 12.78 -6.42
C LEU A 117 -3.02 13.26 -7.25
N GLU A 118 -2.20 12.35 -7.79
CA GLU A 118 -1.06 12.68 -8.65
C GLU A 118 -1.46 12.95 -10.09
N GLU A 119 -2.31 12.09 -10.65
CA GLU A 119 -2.71 12.15 -12.05
C GLU A 119 -3.68 13.31 -12.34
N ASP A 120 -4.45 13.78 -11.34
CA ASP A 120 -5.42 14.86 -11.49
C ASP A 120 -5.14 16.02 -10.52
N GLU A 121 -4.35 16.98 -11.00
CA GLU A 121 -4.00 18.17 -10.24
C GLU A 121 -5.22 19.03 -9.88
N GLN A 122 -6.17 19.18 -10.80
CA GLN A 122 -7.38 19.97 -10.55
C GLN A 122 -8.25 19.33 -9.47
N LEU A 123 -8.36 18.01 -9.51
CA LEU A 123 -9.05 17.25 -8.48
C LEU A 123 -8.33 17.37 -7.13
N ARG A 124 -6.99 17.24 -7.12
CA ARG A 124 -6.17 17.40 -5.91
C ARG A 124 -6.40 18.75 -5.25
N VAL A 125 -6.31 19.85 -6.00
CA VAL A 125 -6.56 21.20 -5.48
C VAL A 125 -7.97 21.33 -4.96
N ARG A 126 -8.96 20.83 -5.70
CA ARG A 126 -10.38 20.87 -5.27
C ARG A 126 -10.62 20.08 -3.97
N ILE A 127 -9.99 18.91 -3.82
CA ILE A 127 -10.11 18.09 -2.60
C ILE A 127 -9.43 18.81 -1.43
N SER A 128 -8.21 19.27 -1.63
CA SER A 128 -7.44 20.00 -0.63
C SER A 128 -8.20 21.25 -0.13
N SER A 129 -8.81 22.02 -1.02
CA SER A 129 -9.55 23.22 -0.68
C SER A 129 -10.83 22.98 0.15
N ASN A 130 -11.30 21.73 0.28
CA ASN A 130 -12.44 21.42 1.15
C ASN A 130 -12.07 21.34 2.63
N TRP A 131 -10.78 21.33 2.96
CA TRP A 131 -10.29 21.27 4.33
C TRP A 131 -9.52 22.54 4.68
N LEU A 132 -9.76 23.06 5.86
CA LEU A 132 -9.03 24.24 6.37
C LEU A 132 -7.74 23.82 7.09
N TYR A 133 -7.77 22.66 7.72
CA TYR A 133 -6.67 22.10 8.50
C TYR A 133 -6.60 20.59 8.28
N LEU A 134 -5.40 20.06 8.29
CA LEU A 134 -5.12 18.64 8.28
C LEU A 134 -4.38 18.27 9.58
N LEU A 135 -5.02 17.44 10.39
CA LEU A 135 -4.43 16.96 11.64
C LEU A 135 -4.08 15.49 11.48
N VAL A 136 -2.82 15.16 11.70
CA VAL A 136 -2.32 13.78 11.58
C VAL A 136 -1.78 13.36 12.94
N ASP A 137 -2.39 12.33 13.51
CA ASP A 137 -1.97 11.71 14.75
C ASP A 137 -1.07 10.49 14.49
N GLU A 138 -0.25 10.11 15.47
CA GLU A 138 0.65 8.96 15.41
C GLU A 138 1.56 9.00 14.16
N TYR A 139 2.11 10.19 13.85
CA TYR A 139 2.85 10.41 12.61
C TYR A 139 4.11 9.53 12.50
N GLN A 140 4.68 9.08 13.61
CA GLN A 140 5.81 8.15 13.67
C GLN A 140 5.49 6.79 13.02
N ASP A 141 4.21 6.41 12.99
CA ASP A 141 3.76 5.13 12.43
C ASP A 141 3.39 5.22 10.94
N THR A 142 3.52 6.41 10.34
CA THR A 142 3.22 6.61 8.92
C THR A 142 4.30 6.02 8.03
N ASN A 143 3.87 5.34 6.96
CA ASN A 143 4.74 4.94 5.88
C ASN A 143 4.93 6.07 4.85
N ARG A 144 5.84 5.87 3.89
CA ARG A 144 6.14 6.89 2.86
C ARG A 144 4.93 7.29 2.02
N LEU A 145 4.08 6.32 1.67
CA LEU A 145 2.87 6.60 0.87
C LEU A 145 1.85 7.41 1.68
N GLN A 146 1.68 7.12 2.97
CA GLN A 146 0.81 7.89 3.85
C GLN A 146 1.30 9.33 4.01
N ALA A 147 2.60 9.53 4.24
CA ALA A 147 3.19 10.86 4.29
C ALA A 147 2.99 11.61 2.96
N ARG A 148 3.18 10.94 1.82
CA ARG A 148 2.93 11.51 0.48
C ARG A 148 1.46 11.91 0.29
N MET A 149 0.53 11.08 0.72
CA MET A 149 -0.90 11.38 0.69
C MET A 149 -1.23 12.63 1.52
N VAL A 150 -0.68 12.75 2.73
CA VAL A 150 -0.85 13.93 3.60
C VAL A 150 -0.40 15.20 2.88
N ARG A 151 0.79 15.20 2.28
CA ARG A 151 1.31 16.37 1.52
C ARG A 151 0.39 16.74 0.36
N MET A 152 -0.12 15.77 -0.38
CA MET A 152 -1.04 16.04 -1.49
C MET A 152 -2.37 16.63 -1.04
N LEU A 153 -2.90 16.14 0.08
CA LEU A 153 -4.13 16.65 0.66
C LEU A 153 -3.97 18.07 1.23
N ALA A 154 -2.75 18.51 1.51
CA ALA A 154 -2.43 19.84 1.99
C ALA A 154 -2.10 20.87 0.89
N THR A 155 -1.98 20.46 -0.37
CA THR A 155 -1.45 21.27 -1.49
C THR A 155 -2.10 22.65 -1.64
N GLY A 156 -3.36 22.82 -1.23
CA GLY A 156 -4.11 24.09 -1.42
C GLY A 156 -3.99 25.08 -0.25
N HIS A 157 -3.54 24.65 0.92
CA HIS A 157 -3.56 25.51 2.13
C HIS A 157 -2.33 25.38 3.03
N ASP A 158 -1.58 24.29 2.93
CA ASP A 158 -0.36 23.99 3.71
C ASP A 158 -0.55 24.01 5.26
N ASN A 159 -1.80 23.93 5.72
CA ASN A 159 -2.17 23.94 7.12
C ASN A 159 -2.18 22.52 7.67
N VAL A 160 -1.00 21.99 7.94
CA VAL A 160 -0.83 20.62 8.46
C VAL A 160 -0.25 20.66 9.85
N MET A 161 -0.86 19.91 10.75
CA MET A 161 -0.31 19.62 12.07
C MET A 161 -0.12 18.11 12.21
N ALA A 162 1.09 17.68 12.46
CA ALA A 162 1.42 16.30 12.77
C ALA A 162 1.78 16.16 14.24
N VAL A 163 1.22 15.15 14.89
CA VAL A 163 1.53 14.78 16.28
C VAL A 163 2.14 13.39 16.27
N GLY A 164 3.21 13.18 16.97
CA GLY A 164 3.89 11.89 17.07
C GLY A 164 4.92 11.87 18.19
N ASP A 165 5.26 10.67 18.62
CA ASP A 165 6.29 10.39 19.61
C ASP A 165 7.26 9.35 19.02
N ASP A 166 8.49 9.78 18.76
CA ASP A 166 9.53 8.94 18.17
C ASP A 166 9.93 7.77 19.08
N SER A 167 9.81 7.95 20.40
CA SER A 167 10.06 6.90 21.38
C SER A 167 9.06 5.73 21.29
N GLN A 168 7.87 5.98 20.70
CA GLN A 168 6.82 5.00 20.49
C GLN A 168 6.84 4.37 19.09
N SER A 169 7.83 4.67 18.27
CA SER A 169 7.93 4.12 16.88
C SER A 169 8.28 2.63 16.89
N ILE A 170 7.29 1.80 17.20
CA ILE A 170 7.41 0.32 17.24
C ILE A 170 6.92 -0.38 15.97
N TYR A 171 6.28 0.35 15.05
CA TYR A 171 5.67 -0.22 13.82
C TYR A 171 6.58 -0.16 12.59
N SER A 172 7.89 -0.07 12.76
CA SER A 172 8.86 -0.16 11.66
C SER A 172 8.73 -1.44 10.82
N PHE A 173 8.19 -2.50 11.43
CA PHE A 173 7.90 -3.77 10.73
C PHE A 173 6.77 -3.66 9.70
N ARG A 174 5.88 -2.66 9.79
CA ARG A 174 4.84 -2.35 8.80
C ARG A 174 5.27 -1.30 7.78
N GLY A 175 6.55 -0.93 7.74
CA GLY A 175 7.08 0.07 6.82
C GLY A 175 6.97 1.50 7.34
N ALA A 176 6.61 1.71 8.63
CA ALA A 176 6.71 3.01 9.26
C ALA A 176 8.13 3.55 9.09
N ASN A 177 8.22 4.82 8.71
CA ASN A 177 9.49 5.46 8.43
C ASN A 177 9.70 6.63 9.40
N PHE A 178 10.55 6.41 10.39
CA PHE A 178 10.97 7.45 11.33
C PHE A 178 11.48 8.73 10.65
N GLN A 179 12.08 8.60 9.46
CA GLN A 179 12.52 9.76 8.69
C GLN A 179 11.36 10.70 8.30
N ASN A 180 10.13 10.22 8.24
CA ASN A 180 8.97 11.07 7.96
C ASN A 180 8.80 12.18 9.01
N ILE A 181 9.12 11.90 10.29
CA ILE A 181 9.08 12.91 11.37
C ILE A 181 10.18 13.95 11.17
N MET A 182 11.39 13.50 10.85
CA MET A 182 12.55 14.39 10.68
C MET A 182 12.47 15.23 9.40
N GLU A 183 11.73 14.75 8.40
CA GLU A 183 11.53 15.42 7.10
C GLU A 183 10.17 16.15 7.02
N PHE A 184 9.43 16.22 8.13
CA PHE A 184 8.19 17.01 8.18
C PHE A 184 8.54 18.49 8.07
N PRO A 185 7.96 19.23 7.08
CA PRO A 185 8.28 20.64 6.84
C PRO A 185 7.83 21.57 7.94
#